data_3ffb502e5fd918768e9a742d9a6ef31f
#
_entry.id   3ffb502e5fd918768e9a742d9a6ef31f
#
_cell.length_a   1.000
_cell.length_b   1.000
_cell.length_c   1.000
_cell.angle_alpha   90.00
_cell.angle_beta   90.00
_cell.angle_gamma   90.00
#
_symmetry.space_group_name_H-M   'P 1'
#
loop_
_entity.id
_entity.type
_entity.pdbx_description
1 polymer ?
#
loop_
_entity_poly.entity_id
_entity_poly.type
_entity_poly.pdbx_seq_one_letter_code
_entity_poly.pdbx_strand_id
1 'polypeptide(L)'
;GTFMCLSFHIKKHLKIGKGGMILCDDPEAVKWLKARRYEGRTDGLKYHEDMIFEEGWNMYMTPEQAARGLTLMQNYPENVPDIPESPPYRDLTEFELFKDIEVR
;
A
#
# COMPACT_ATOMS: atom_id res chain seq x y z
N GLY A 1 12.21 0.50 13.00
CA GLY A 1 10.85 -0.03 13.09
C GLY A 1 10.70 -1.33 12.34
N THR A 2 9.71 -2.11 12.70
CA THR A 2 9.49 -3.44 12.10
C THR A 2 8.95 -3.32 10.67
N PHE A 3 8.18 -2.30 10.39
CA PHE A 3 7.56 -2.05 9.10
C PHE A 3 7.73 -0.60 8.67
N MET A 4 8.02 -0.39 7.40
CA MET A 4 7.97 0.92 6.76
C MET A 4 6.91 0.91 5.66
N CYS A 5 5.90 1.77 5.79
CA CYS A 5 4.82 1.87 4.83
C CYS A 5 5.05 3.04 3.89
N LEU A 6 5.03 2.78 2.60
CA LEU A 6 5.16 3.77 1.54
C LEU A 6 3.83 3.92 0.81
N SER A 7 3.50 5.14 0.42
CA SER A 7 2.34 5.44 -0.40
C SER A 7 2.77 5.84 -1.81
N PHE A 8 2.07 5.32 -2.82
CA PHE A 8 2.26 5.67 -4.23
C PHE A 8 1.14 6.54 -4.79
N HIS A 9 0.41 7.21 -3.89
CA HIS A 9 -0.59 8.19 -4.29
C HIS A 9 0.03 9.29 -5.15
N ILE A 10 -0.79 9.89 -6.05
CA ILE A 10 -0.30 10.92 -7.00
C ILE A 10 0.39 12.13 -6.36
N LYS A 11 0.11 12.42 -5.10
CA LYS A 11 0.74 13.50 -4.34
C LYS A 11 2.06 13.11 -3.66
N LYS A 12 2.50 11.85 -3.79
CA LYS A 12 3.74 11.37 -3.17
C LYS A 12 4.92 11.45 -4.15
N HIS A 13 6.12 11.15 -3.67
CA HIS A 13 7.33 11.23 -4.48
C HIS A 13 7.27 10.29 -5.68
N LEU A 14 6.95 9.02 -5.48
CA LEU A 14 6.75 8.06 -6.56
C LEU A 14 5.26 8.02 -6.94
N LYS A 15 4.91 8.76 -7.98
CA LYS A 15 3.54 9.07 -8.37
C LYS A 15 2.93 7.99 -9.27
N ILE A 16 2.76 6.79 -8.77
CA ILE A 16 2.07 5.72 -9.53
C ILE A 16 0.57 6.07 -9.70
N GLY A 17 -0.01 6.72 -8.70
CA GLY A 17 -1.41 7.12 -8.67
C GLY A 17 -2.18 6.47 -7.53
N LYS A 18 -2.05 5.17 -7.40
CA LYS A 18 -2.58 4.35 -6.32
C LYS A 18 -1.55 3.33 -5.87
N GLY A 19 -1.79 2.74 -4.71
CA GLY A 19 -0.98 1.66 -4.17
C GLY A 19 -0.03 2.11 -3.09
N GLY A 20 0.75 1.18 -2.62
CA GLY A 20 1.73 1.36 -1.59
C GLY A 20 2.69 0.18 -1.54
N MET A 21 3.62 0.24 -0.62
CA MET A 21 4.58 -0.82 -0.36
C MET A 21 4.84 -0.89 1.14
N ILE A 22 5.01 -2.09 1.64
CA ILE A 22 5.49 -2.33 3.00
C ILE A 22 6.89 -2.93 2.90
N LEU A 23 7.87 -2.26 3.47
CA LEU A 23 9.23 -2.77 3.62
C LEU A 23 9.34 -3.45 4.98
N CYS A 24 9.90 -4.66 5.00
CA CYS A 24 10.05 -5.47 6.19
C CYS A 24 11.23 -6.43 6.03
N ASP A 25 12.03 -6.59 7.08
CA ASP A 25 13.18 -7.49 7.10
C ASP A 25 12.85 -8.88 7.66
N ASP A 26 11.66 -9.06 8.24
CA ASP A 26 11.22 -10.34 8.79
C ASP A 26 10.59 -11.23 7.70
N PRO A 27 11.20 -12.37 7.34
CA PRO A 27 10.70 -13.25 6.28
C PRO A 27 9.31 -13.83 6.58
N GLU A 28 9.00 -14.13 7.84
CA GLU A 28 7.69 -14.68 8.22
C GLU A 28 6.59 -13.61 8.08
N ALA A 29 6.89 -12.38 8.49
CA ALA A 29 5.99 -11.25 8.28
C ALA A 29 5.78 -10.96 6.79
N VAL A 30 6.84 -11.03 5.98
CA VAL A 30 6.73 -10.87 4.51
C VAL A 30 5.85 -11.95 3.90
N LYS A 31 6.01 -13.21 4.31
CA LYS A 31 5.17 -14.33 3.84
C LYS A 31 3.70 -14.10 4.20
N TRP A 32 3.44 -13.72 5.44
CA TRP A 32 2.10 -13.40 5.92
C TRP A 32 1.46 -12.24 5.15
N LEU A 33 2.19 -11.14 4.96
CA LEU A 33 1.71 -9.97 4.20
C LEU A 33 1.41 -10.32 2.72
N LYS A 34 2.24 -11.16 2.11
CA LYS A 34 2.02 -11.64 0.73
C LYS A 34 0.71 -12.41 0.60
N ALA A 35 0.42 -13.31 1.52
CA ALA A 35 -0.85 -14.04 1.54
C ALA A 35 -2.03 -13.07 1.76
N ARG A 36 -1.93 -12.15 2.71
CA ARG A 36 -2.97 -11.16 3.01
C ARG A 36 -3.32 -10.26 1.82
N ARG A 37 -2.34 -9.81 1.05
CA ARG A 37 -2.59 -8.97 -0.14
C ARG A 37 -3.16 -9.73 -1.34
N TYR A 38 -2.99 -11.06 -1.36
CA TYR A 38 -3.36 -11.90 -2.50
C TYR A 38 -4.40 -12.96 -2.12
N GLU A 39 -5.50 -12.52 -1.51
CA GLU A 39 -6.68 -13.36 -1.25
C GLU A 39 -6.40 -14.60 -0.40
N GLY A 40 -5.36 -14.59 0.44
CA GLY A 40 -4.92 -15.72 1.23
C GLY A 40 -4.08 -16.76 0.46
N ARG A 41 -3.75 -16.47 -0.80
CA ARG A 41 -3.07 -17.40 -1.71
C ARG A 41 -1.56 -17.35 -1.54
N THR A 42 -0.91 -18.42 -1.96
CA THR A 42 0.54 -18.54 -1.97
C THR A 42 1.11 -18.13 -3.32
N ASP A 43 2.07 -17.21 -3.33
CA ASP A 43 2.75 -16.76 -4.56
C ASP A 43 3.40 -17.96 -5.26
N GLY A 44 3.15 -18.09 -6.57
CA GLY A 44 3.78 -19.11 -7.42
C GLY A 44 3.09 -20.48 -7.44
N LEU A 45 2.09 -20.71 -6.60
CA LEU A 45 1.29 -21.93 -6.67
C LEU A 45 0.08 -21.77 -7.59
N LYS A 46 -0.26 -22.85 -8.29
CA LYS A 46 -1.52 -22.93 -9.02
C LYS A 46 -2.67 -23.04 -8.04
N TYR A 47 -3.84 -22.49 -8.40
CA TYR A 47 -4.96 -22.42 -7.46
C TYR A 47 -5.42 -23.78 -6.94
N HIS A 48 -5.32 -24.85 -7.74
CA HIS A 48 -5.72 -26.20 -7.36
C HIS A 48 -4.67 -26.93 -6.48
N GLU A 49 -3.47 -26.39 -6.36
CA GLU A 49 -2.39 -26.88 -5.51
C GLU A 49 -2.29 -26.10 -4.20
N ASP A 50 -2.93 -24.92 -4.15
CA ASP A 50 -2.87 -24.01 -3.02
C ASP A 50 -3.96 -24.35 -2.00
N MET A 51 -3.55 -24.71 -0.80
CA MET A 51 -4.46 -25.09 0.29
C MET A 51 -5.16 -23.92 0.96
N ILE A 52 -4.73 -22.69 0.69
CA ILE A 52 -5.30 -21.44 1.22
C ILE A 52 -5.59 -21.51 2.72
N PHE A 53 -4.55 -21.40 3.53
CA PHE A 53 -4.67 -21.45 4.99
C PHE A 53 -4.94 -20.11 5.65
N GLU A 54 -4.83 -19.02 4.90
CA GLU A 54 -4.91 -17.65 5.40
C GLU A 54 -6.08 -16.89 4.77
N GLU A 55 -6.67 -16.01 5.54
CA GLU A 55 -7.56 -14.99 4.99
C GLU A 55 -6.76 -13.92 4.27
N GLY A 56 -7.35 -13.31 3.24
CA GLY A 56 -6.70 -12.24 2.51
C GLY A 56 -7.68 -11.42 1.70
N TRP A 57 -7.17 -10.35 1.10
CA TRP A 57 -7.92 -9.43 0.28
C TRP A 57 -7.26 -9.25 -1.08
N ASN A 58 -8.02 -8.80 -2.04
CA ASN A 58 -7.50 -8.39 -3.33
C ASN A 58 -6.85 -6.99 -3.20
N MET A 59 -5.61 -6.97 -2.77
CA MET A 59 -4.83 -5.75 -2.49
C MET A 59 -3.49 -5.70 -3.24
N TYR A 60 -3.30 -6.56 -4.22
CA TYR A 60 -2.09 -6.51 -5.04
C TYR A 60 -2.20 -5.45 -6.14
N MET A 61 -1.04 -4.97 -6.54
CA MET A 61 -0.90 -3.98 -7.60
C MET A 61 -1.22 -4.62 -8.95
N THR A 62 -1.92 -3.89 -9.83
CA THR A 62 -2.13 -4.35 -11.21
C THR A 62 -0.82 -4.32 -12.00
N PRO A 63 -0.68 -5.15 -13.06
CA PRO A 63 0.52 -5.13 -13.91
C PRO A 63 0.83 -3.73 -14.49
N GLU A 64 -0.18 -2.96 -14.86
CA GLU A 64 -0.02 -1.60 -15.39
C GLU A 64 0.53 -0.64 -14.33
N GLN A 65 0.06 -0.74 -13.10
CA GLN A 65 0.58 0.05 -11.98
C GLN A 65 2.02 -0.32 -11.67
N ALA A 66 2.35 -1.60 -11.66
CA ALA A 66 3.70 -2.10 -11.45
C ALA A 66 4.66 -1.64 -12.56
N ALA A 67 4.26 -1.75 -13.82
CA ALA A 67 5.05 -1.29 -14.97
C ALA A 67 5.30 0.22 -14.90
N ARG A 68 4.27 1.01 -14.57
CA ARG A 68 4.41 2.46 -14.34
C ARG A 68 5.41 2.73 -13.20
N GLY A 69 5.30 2.03 -12.09
CA GLY A 69 6.20 2.19 -10.95
C GLY A 69 7.65 1.91 -11.31
N LEU A 70 7.92 0.82 -12.01
CA LEU A 70 9.26 0.46 -12.48
C LEU A 70 9.84 1.52 -13.42
N THR A 71 9.04 2.03 -14.35
CA THR A 71 9.45 3.10 -15.27
C THR A 71 9.80 4.39 -14.51
N LEU A 72 8.99 4.77 -13.53
CA LEU A 72 9.27 5.95 -12.70
C LEU A 72 10.53 5.77 -11.86
N MET A 73 10.77 4.56 -11.35
CA MET A 73 11.98 4.25 -10.57
C MET A 73 13.28 4.32 -11.37
N GLN A 74 13.26 4.00 -12.67
CA GLN A 74 14.45 4.07 -13.52
C GLN A 74 15.05 5.49 -13.59
N ASN A 75 14.23 6.50 -13.48
CA ASN A 75 14.63 7.91 -13.55
C ASN A 75 14.47 8.62 -12.19
N TYR A 76 14.31 7.85 -11.11
CA TYR A 76 14.14 8.44 -9.79
C TYR A 76 15.44 9.07 -9.29
N PRO A 77 15.44 10.35 -8.90
CA PRO A 77 16.65 11.02 -8.46
C PRO A 77 17.14 10.46 -7.11
N GLU A 78 18.44 10.44 -6.91
CA GLU A 78 19.05 9.97 -5.68
C GLU A 78 18.65 10.84 -4.47
N ASN A 79 18.55 12.14 -4.68
CA ASN A 79 18.16 13.11 -3.67
C ASN A 79 16.82 13.75 -4.05
N VAL A 80 15.84 13.57 -3.22
CA VAL A 80 14.49 14.11 -3.42
C VAL A 80 14.16 15.04 -2.25
N PRO A 81 13.81 16.32 -2.51
CA PRO A 81 13.38 17.22 -1.46
C PRO A 81 12.08 16.74 -0.81
N ASP A 82 11.90 17.09 0.45
CA ASP A 82 10.65 16.82 1.15
C ASP A 82 9.46 17.48 0.43
N ILE A 83 8.32 16.80 0.47
CA ILE A 83 7.07 17.38 -0.01
C ILE A 83 6.63 18.45 1.00
N PRO A 84 6.29 19.67 0.54
CA PRO A 84 5.79 20.70 1.41
C PRO A 84 4.62 20.21 2.26
N GLU A 85 4.53 20.67 3.49
CA GLU A 85 3.40 20.36 4.37
C GLU A 85 2.09 20.77 3.71
N SER A 86 1.12 19.87 3.77
CA SER A 86 -0.24 20.20 3.34
C SER A 86 -0.90 21.11 4.39
N PRO A 87 -1.83 21.97 3.99
CA PRO A 87 -2.69 22.67 4.94
C PRO A 87 -3.33 21.67 5.91
N PRO A 88 -3.59 22.05 7.17
CA PRO A 88 -4.24 21.16 8.11
C PRO A 88 -5.57 20.66 7.55
N TYR A 89 -5.84 19.38 7.74
CA TYR A 89 -7.14 18.82 7.38
C TYR A 89 -8.23 19.43 8.25
N ARG A 90 -9.40 19.63 7.67
CA ARG A 90 -10.58 20.02 8.43
C ARG A 90 -10.97 18.90 9.40
N ASP A 91 -11.49 19.28 10.56
CA ASP A 91 -12.08 18.32 11.49
C ASP A 91 -13.30 17.65 10.84
N LEU A 92 -13.40 16.35 10.92
CA LEU A 92 -14.52 15.61 10.32
C LEU A 92 -15.86 15.99 10.94
N THR A 93 -15.87 16.40 12.21
CA THR A 93 -17.07 16.85 12.91
C THR A 93 -17.67 18.14 12.34
N GLU A 94 -16.91 18.90 11.54
CA GLU A 94 -17.43 20.06 10.80
C GLU A 94 -18.37 19.68 9.65
N PHE A 95 -18.36 18.41 9.22
CA PHE A 95 -19.20 17.93 8.13
C PHE A 95 -20.49 17.33 8.67
N GLU A 96 -21.62 17.66 8.10
CA GLU A 96 -22.95 17.20 8.51
C GLU A 96 -23.01 15.67 8.69
N LEU A 97 -22.39 14.94 7.76
CA LEU A 97 -22.37 13.48 7.76
C LEU A 97 -21.73 12.87 9.03
N PHE A 98 -20.85 13.60 9.71
CA PHE A 98 -20.07 13.07 10.84
C PHE A 98 -20.40 13.75 12.18
N LYS A 99 -21.37 14.68 12.22
CA LYS A 99 -21.69 15.44 13.43
C LYS A 99 -22.13 14.58 14.60
N ASP A 100 -22.86 13.49 14.32
CA ASP A 100 -23.45 12.61 15.34
C ASP A 100 -22.64 11.33 15.56
N ILE A 101 -21.42 11.24 15.02
CA ILE A 101 -20.55 10.08 15.20
C ILE A 101 -19.79 10.24 16.52
N GLU A 102 -20.14 9.42 17.51
CA GLU A 102 -19.30 9.28 18.72
C GLU A 102 -17.99 8.59 18.37
N VAL A 103 -16.88 9.29 18.60
CA VAL A 103 -15.53 8.71 18.51
C VAL A 103 -15.35 7.84 19.76
N ARG A 104 -15.32 6.54 19.56
CA ARG A 104 -15.04 5.54 20.61
C ARG A 104 -13.55 5.31 20.78
#